data_b071c5fe4423213988da17c68621f148
#
_entry.id   b071c5fe4423213988da17c68621f148
#
_cell.length_a   1.000
_cell.length_b   1.000
_cell.length_c   1.000
_cell.angle_alpha   90.00
_cell.angle_beta   90.00
_cell.angle_gamma   90.00
#
_symmetry.space_group_name_H-M   'P 1'
#
loop_
_entity.id
_entity.type
_entity.pdbx_description
1 polymer ?
#
loop_
_entity_poly.entity_id
_entity_poly.type
_entity_poly.pdbx_seq_one_letter_code
_entity_poly.pdbx_strand_id
1 'polypeptide(L)'
;ISHEIFLEIKEERIKLTPIVYQNRVDKASGKVRKIGLSSIKQLVYDYIAVNAIKEMVDAKCGMFQCASRKGKGQIYGVRAIKKWLRTDPHGTKYCDKDDIKKYFPSVNHDRLIALLNRDVKNRKVLYVLKTLIATYGDVGICIGSYLSQHLANYYLSYAYHYIEDNCFYTRRGKRINSIDHKLFYMDDIILFSSNKK
;
A
#
# COMPACT_ATOMS: atom_id res chain seq x y z
N ILE A 1 -25.26 8.29 16.60
CA ILE A 1 -23.93 7.79 16.10
C ILE A 1 -23.48 8.57 14.87
N SER A 2 -24.21 8.59 13.73
CA SER A 2 -23.73 9.28 12.51
C SER A 2 -23.58 10.79 12.69
N HIS A 3 -24.53 11.46 13.38
CA HIS A 3 -24.45 12.87 13.69
C HIS A 3 -23.30 13.21 14.65
N GLU A 4 -23.06 12.39 15.62
CA GLU A 4 -21.95 12.53 16.56
C GLU A 4 -20.58 12.42 15.86
N ILE A 5 -20.42 11.41 15.00
CA ILE A 5 -19.22 11.23 14.18
C ILE A 5 -18.99 12.44 13.27
N PHE A 6 -20.05 12.96 12.66
CA PHE A 6 -19.97 14.17 11.83
C PHE A 6 -19.46 15.38 12.66
N LEU A 7 -20.01 15.59 13.86
CA LEU A 7 -19.56 16.66 14.75
C LEU A 7 -18.10 16.46 15.20
N GLU A 8 -17.69 15.24 15.56
CA GLU A 8 -16.32 14.94 15.94
C GLU A 8 -15.31 15.27 14.82
N ILE A 9 -15.66 14.98 13.56
CA ILE A 9 -14.82 15.33 12.40
C ILE A 9 -14.83 16.86 12.16
N LYS A 10 -16.03 17.47 12.20
CA LYS A 10 -16.20 18.90 11.95
C LYS A 10 -15.41 19.74 12.95
N GLU A 11 -15.45 19.38 14.22
CA GLU A 11 -14.84 20.10 15.33
C GLU A 11 -13.41 19.61 15.65
N GLU A 12 -12.88 18.63 14.91
CA GLU A 12 -11.54 18.05 15.10
C GLU A 12 -11.32 17.52 16.53
N ARG A 13 -12.33 16.85 17.08
CA ARG A 13 -12.31 16.31 18.44
C ARG A 13 -12.45 14.79 18.51
N ILE A 14 -12.02 14.08 17.47
CA ILE A 14 -12.03 12.62 17.43
C ILE A 14 -11.17 12.08 18.60
N LYS A 15 -11.77 11.23 19.41
CA LYS A 15 -11.06 10.51 20.47
C LYS A 15 -11.12 9.02 20.20
N LEU A 16 -9.97 8.43 19.96
CA LEU A 16 -9.79 6.99 19.73
C LEU A 16 -8.83 6.42 20.77
N THR A 17 -9.07 5.17 21.15
CA THR A 17 -8.14 4.42 21.97
C THR A 17 -7.00 3.87 21.12
N PRO A 18 -5.77 3.76 21.64
CA PRO A 18 -4.69 3.06 20.95
C PRO A 18 -5.11 1.63 20.57
N ILE A 19 -4.57 1.15 19.45
CA ILE A 19 -4.81 -0.22 18.99
C ILE A 19 -4.24 -1.23 19.98
N VAL A 20 -5.08 -2.20 20.35
CA VAL A 20 -4.63 -3.36 21.13
C VAL A 20 -4.11 -4.42 20.16
N TYR A 21 -2.89 -4.88 20.38
CA TYR A 21 -2.28 -5.89 19.52
C TYR A 21 -2.35 -7.29 20.12
N GLN A 22 -2.69 -8.27 19.29
CA GLN A 22 -2.74 -9.68 19.64
C GLN A 22 -1.86 -10.51 18.69
N ASN A 23 -1.06 -11.41 19.24
CA ASN A 23 -0.32 -12.36 18.42
C ASN A 23 -1.26 -13.46 17.92
N ARG A 24 -1.26 -13.69 16.60
CA ARG A 24 -1.99 -14.80 15.97
C ARG A 24 -1.04 -15.63 15.13
N VAL A 25 -1.18 -16.94 15.23
CA VAL A 25 -0.45 -17.89 14.39
C VAL A 25 -1.21 -18.04 13.06
N ASP A 26 -0.56 -17.73 11.97
CA ASP A 26 -1.06 -18.02 10.63
C ASP A 26 -1.04 -19.54 10.40
N LYS A 27 -2.22 -20.15 10.26
CA LYS A 27 -2.36 -21.61 10.14
C LYS A 27 -1.66 -22.19 8.90
N ALA A 28 -1.52 -21.42 7.83
CA ALA A 28 -0.91 -21.89 6.58
C ALA A 28 0.62 -21.84 6.61
N SER A 29 1.20 -20.79 7.22
CA SER A 29 2.66 -20.58 7.23
C SER A 29 3.32 -20.85 8.57
N GLY A 30 2.57 -21.06 9.66
CA GLY A 30 3.08 -21.19 11.03
C GLY A 30 3.65 -19.89 11.60
N LYS A 31 3.64 -18.78 10.84
CA LYS A 31 4.21 -17.51 11.28
C LYS A 31 3.32 -16.82 12.31
N VAL A 32 3.93 -16.31 13.36
CA VAL A 32 3.26 -15.44 14.34
C VAL A 32 3.14 -14.04 13.77
N ARG A 33 1.92 -13.52 13.68
CA ARG A 33 1.62 -12.16 13.22
C ARG A 33 1.02 -11.34 14.36
N LYS A 34 1.54 -10.15 14.58
CA LYS A 34 0.97 -9.17 15.51
C LYS A 34 -0.17 -8.44 14.81
N ILE A 35 -1.41 -8.78 15.14
CA ILE A 35 -2.62 -8.21 14.51
C ILE A 35 -3.24 -7.21 15.48
N GLY A 36 -3.57 -6.03 14.97
CA GLY A 36 -4.26 -5.01 15.75
C GLY A 36 -5.77 -5.24 15.77
N LEU A 37 -6.35 -5.02 16.94
CA LEU A 37 -7.77 -5.08 17.18
C LEU A 37 -8.29 -3.65 17.30
N SER A 38 -9.03 -3.21 16.29
CA SER A 38 -9.68 -1.89 16.28
C SER A 38 -11.00 -1.96 17.07
N SER A 39 -11.34 -0.88 17.78
CA SER A 39 -12.70 -0.71 18.31
C SER A 39 -13.69 -0.53 17.15
N ILE A 40 -14.99 -0.77 17.43
CA ILE A 40 -16.06 -0.55 16.44
C ILE A 40 -16.04 0.91 15.95
N LYS A 41 -15.84 1.86 16.86
CA LYS A 41 -15.74 3.28 16.53
C LYS A 41 -14.58 3.54 15.56
N GLN A 42 -13.42 2.98 15.82
CA GLN A 42 -12.25 3.11 14.94
C GLN A 42 -12.49 2.49 13.56
N LEU A 43 -13.16 1.33 13.50
CA LEU A 43 -13.52 0.70 12.24
C LEU A 43 -14.41 1.61 11.38
N VAL A 44 -15.38 2.31 11.99
CA VAL A 44 -16.22 3.28 11.28
C VAL A 44 -15.37 4.42 10.69
N TYR A 45 -14.40 4.95 11.46
CA TYR A 45 -13.50 5.98 10.95
C TYR A 45 -12.56 5.45 9.86
N ASP A 46 -12.10 4.19 9.94
CA ASP A 46 -11.35 3.55 8.86
C ASP A 46 -12.14 3.55 7.54
N TYR A 47 -13.43 3.17 7.60
CA TYR A 47 -14.31 3.21 6.41
C TYR A 47 -14.53 4.62 5.87
N ILE A 48 -14.74 5.60 6.74
CA ILE A 48 -14.89 7.02 6.33
C ILE A 48 -13.60 7.50 5.65
N ALA A 49 -12.45 7.24 6.27
CA ALA A 49 -11.16 7.64 5.73
C ALA A 49 -10.89 6.98 4.37
N VAL A 50 -11.11 5.66 4.26
CA VAL A 50 -10.92 4.93 2.99
C VAL A 50 -11.84 5.47 1.90
N ASN A 51 -13.14 5.68 2.18
CA ASN A 51 -14.06 6.23 1.20
C ASN A 51 -13.64 7.62 0.71
N ALA A 52 -13.07 8.44 1.61
CA ALA A 52 -12.61 9.78 1.25
C ALA A 52 -11.32 9.79 0.39
N ILE A 53 -10.45 8.77 0.50
CA ILE A 53 -9.16 8.75 -0.23
C ILE A 53 -9.08 7.70 -1.33
N LYS A 54 -10.04 6.80 -1.44
CA LYS A 54 -9.98 5.63 -2.32
C LYS A 54 -9.68 5.97 -3.78
N GLU A 55 -10.36 6.95 -4.33
CA GLU A 55 -10.15 7.37 -5.73
C GLU A 55 -8.73 7.92 -5.93
N MET A 56 -8.24 8.72 -4.99
CA MET A 56 -6.86 9.23 -5.02
C MET A 56 -5.85 8.09 -4.92
N VAL A 57 -6.05 7.14 -4.00
CA VAL A 57 -5.16 5.97 -3.83
C VAL A 57 -5.18 5.11 -5.10
N ASP A 58 -6.36 4.83 -5.66
CA ASP A 58 -6.49 4.04 -6.88
C ASP A 58 -5.81 4.71 -8.09
N ALA A 59 -5.88 6.05 -8.20
CA ALA A 59 -5.20 6.82 -9.24
C ALA A 59 -3.68 6.85 -9.07
N LYS A 60 -3.18 6.80 -7.82
CA LYS A 60 -1.74 6.78 -7.51
C LYS A 60 -1.12 5.39 -7.66
N CYS A 61 -1.88 4.35 -7.44
CA CYS A 61 -1.38 2.99 -7.54
C CYS A 61 -1.06 2.61 -8.99
N GLY A 62 0.09 2.01 -9.20
CA GLY A 62 0.49 1.48 -10.49
C GLY A 62 -0.43 0.36 -11.01
N MET A 63 -0.40 0.12 -12.31
CA MET A 63 -1.29 -0.83 -12.98
C MET A 63 -1.20 -2.24 -12.38
N PHE A 64 -0.02 -2.69 -12.02
CA PHE A 64 0.25 -4.03 -11.49
C PHE A 64 0.53 -4.04 -9.97
N GLN A 65 0.07 -3.03 -9.23
CA GLN A 65 -0.13 -3.14 -7.79
C GLN A 65 -1.47 -3.85 -7.54
N CYS A 66 -1.41 -5.12 -7.15
CA CYS A 66 -2.57 -6.00 -7.27
C CYS A 66 -3.33 -6.24 -5.96
N ALA A 67 -2.68 -6.12 -4.81
CA ALA A 67 -3.29 -6.46 -3.53
C ALA A 67 -4.36 -5.45 -3.10
N SER A 68 -5.42 -5.91 -2.46
CA SER A 68 -6.49 -5.10 -1.84
C SER A 68 -7.09 -4.02 -2.74
N ARG A 69 -7.18 -4.28 -4.04
CA ARG A 69 -7.79 -3.36 -5.03
C ARG A 69 -8.91 -4.06 -5.79
N LYS A 70 -10.03 -3.34 -6.00
CA LYS A 70 -11.18 -3.87 -6.76
C LYS A 70 -10.77 -4.22 -8.20
N GLY A 71 -11.15 -5.40 -8.68
CA GLY A 71 -10.82 -5.86 -10.03
C GLY A 71 -9.36 -6.30 -10.22
N LYS A 72 -8.54 -6.23 -9.18
CA LYS A 72 -7.15 -6.70 -9.12
C LYS A 72 -7.08 -8.00 -8.29
N GLY A 73 -6.05 -8.20 -7.52
CA GLY A 73 -5.88 -9.36 -6.65
C GLY A 73 -4.99 -10.43 -7.26
N GLN A 74 -4.88 -11.55 -6.57
CA GLN A 74 -3.94 -12.62 -6.92
C GLN A 74 -4.18 -13.18 -8.34
N ILE A 75 -5.44 -13.42 -8.70
CA ILE A 75 -5.80 -13.96 -10.02
C ILE A 75 -5.38 -13.00 -11.15
N TYR A 76 -5.59 -11.69 -10.95
CA TYR A 76 -5.17 -10.68 -11.93
C TYR A 76 -3.64 -10.69 -12.09
N GLY A 77 -2.90 -10.72 -10.98
CA GLY A 77 -1.43 -10.78 -11.01
C GLY A 77 -0.92 -12.04 -11.72
N VAL A 78 -1.46 -13.20 -11.39
CA VAL A 78 -1.08 -14.48 -12.06
C VAL A 78 -1.38 -14.44 -13.55
N ARG A 79 -2.53 -13.89 -13.96
CA ARG A 79 -2.87 -13.73 -15.38
C ARG A 79 -1.89 -12.80 -16.10
N ALA A 80 -1.49 -11.71 -15.46
CA ALA A 80 -0.51 -10.78 -16.01
C ALA A 80 0.85 -11.48 -16.23
N ILE A 81 1.37 -12.18 -15.22
CA ILE A 81 2.63 -12.93 -15.33
C ILE A 81 2.55 -13.98 -16.44
N LYS A 82 1.47 -14.80 -16.49
CA LYS A 82 1.29 -15.80 -17.55
C LYS A 82 1.26 -15.16 -18.94
N LYS A 83 0.64 -13.99 -19.06
CA LYS A 83 0.63 -13.24 -20.31
C LYS A 83 2.04 -12.82 -20.72
N TRP A 84 2.80 -12.18 -19.81
CA TRP A 84 4.17 -11.72 -20.09
C TRP A 84 5.09 -12.86 -20.50
N LEU A 85 5.10 -13.97 -19.74
CA LEU A 85 5.90 -15.16 -20.07
C LEU A 85 5.62 -15.72 -21.47
N ARG A 86 4.36 -15.61 -21.93
CA ARG A 86 3.96 -16.09 -23.26
C ARG A 86 4.28 -15.10 -24.38
N THR A 87 4.05 -13.79 -24.13
CA THR A 87 4.08 -12.76 -25.19
C THR A 87 5.40 -12.02 -25.26
N ASP A 88 6.21 -12.06 -24.20
CA ASP A 88 7.51 -11.42 -24.13
C ASP A 88 8.56 -12.30 -23.44
N PRO A 89 8.99 -13.42 -24.08
CA PRO A 89 10.00 -14.29 -23.51
C PRO A 89 11.37 -13.60 -23.31
N HIS A 90 11.66 -12.56 -24.11
CA HIS A 90 12.90 -11.80 -23.97
C HIS A 90 12.88 -10.92 -22.73
N GLY A 91 11.83 -10.12 -22.53
CA GLY A 91 11.67 -9.25 -21.35
C GLY A 91 11.43 -10.01 -20.06
N THR A 92 11.07 -11.30 -20.12
CA THR A 92 10.88 -12.19 -18.96
C THR A 92 12.01 -13.19 -18.76
N LYS A 93 13.17 -12.98 -19.40
CA LYS A 93 14.31 -13.88 -19.35
C LYS A 93 14.87 -14.07 -17.94
N TYR A 94 14.90 -13.01 -17.16
CA TYR A 94 15.33 -13.02 -15.76
C TYR A 94 14.16 -12.57 -14.88
N CYS A 95 14.01 -13.24 -13.73
CA CYS A 95 12.99 -12.91 -12.76
C CYS A 95 13.66 -12.72 -11.40
N ASP A 96 13.35 -11.61 -10.75
CA ASP A 96 13.71 -11.35 -9.37
C ASP A 96 12.45 -11.28 -8.53
N LYS A 97 12.50 -11.90 -7.35
CA LYS A 97 11.41 -11.87 -6.37
C LYS A 97 11.93 -11.33 -5.06
N ASP A 98 11.47 -10.13 -4.73
CA ASP A 98 11.79 -9.43 -3.51
C ASP A 98 10.64 -9.48 -2.51
N ASP A 99 10.99 -9.43 -1.22
CA ASP A 99 10.07 -9.29 -0.10
C ASP A 99 10.54 -8.15 0.80
N ILE A 100 9.66 -7.21 1.09
CA ILE A 100 10.00 -6.10 1.98
C ILE A 100 9.88 -6.57 3.43
N LYS A 101 11.02 -6.82 4.05
CA LYS A 101 11.08 -7.29 5.45
C LYS A 101 10.27 -6.40 6.39
N LYS A 102 9.29 -7.00 7.06
CA LYS A 102 8.43 -6.32 8.05
C LYS A 102 7.77 -5.05 7.49
N TYR A 103 7.25 -5.09 6.26
CA TYR A 103 6.75 -3.91 5.57
C TYR A 103 5.80 -3.07 6.42
N PHE A 104 4.68 -3.63 6.88
CA PHE A 104 3.70 -2.90 7.71
C PHE A 104 4.31 -2.27 8.96
N PRO A 105 5.09 -2.99 9.79
CA PRO A 105 5.75 -2.42 10.95
C PRO A 105 6.83 -1.38 10.64
N SER A 106 7.33 -1.30 9.40
CA SER A 106 8.45 -0.41 9.04
C SER A 106 8.02 0.89 8.36
N VAL A 107 6.73 1.08 8.09
CA VAL A 107 6.23 2.31 7.46
C VAL A 107 6.50 3.51 8.37
N ASN A 108 7.28 4.49 7.88
CA ASN A 108 7.58 5.71 8.61
C ASN A 108 6.38 6.66 8.54
N HIS A 109 5.87 7.08 9.71
CA HIS A 109 4.71 7.95 9.82
C HIS A 109 4.96 9.34 9.26
N ASP A 110 6.12 9.95 9.54
CA ASP A 110 6.43 11.32 9.06
C ASP A 110 6.42 11.36 7.54
N ARG A 111 7.06 10.36 6.91
CA ARG A 111 7.07 10.24 5.45
C ARG A 111 5.68 9.98 4.89
N LEU A 112 4.91 9.08 5.49
CA LEU A 112 3.53 8.79 5.07
C LEU A 112 2.65 10.04 5.18
N ILE A 113 2.73 10.77 6.30
CA ILE A 113 1.98 12.00 6.55
C ILE A 113 2.42 13.11 5.59
N ALA A 114 3.71 13.25 5.31
CA ALA A 114 4.21 14.21 4.32
C ALA A 114 3.62 13.95 2.93
N LEU A 115 3.56 12.69 2.50
CA LEU A 115 2.94 12.29 1.24
C LEU A 115 1.43 12.58 1.21
N LEU A 116 0.72 12.24 2.29
CA LEU A 116 -0.71 12.53 2.43
C LEU A 116 -0.99 14.04 2.43
N ASN A 117 -0.20 14.86 3.11
CA ASN A 117 -0.32 16.32 3.11
C ASN A 117 -0.19 16.91 1.70
N ARG A 118 0.66 16.32 0.86
CA ARG A 118 0.85 16.74 -0.53
C ARG A 118 -0.35 16.41 -1.41
N ASP A 119 -0.92 15.22 -1.25
CA ASP A 119 -1.88 14.67 -2.18
C ASP A 119 -3.35 14.88 -1.73
N VAL A 120 -3.63 14.93 -0.44
CA VAL A 120 -4.97 15.17 0.12
C VAL A 120 -5.15 16.64 0.44
N LYS A 121 -6.08 17.31 -0.26
CA LYS A 121 -6.32 18.77 -0.11
C LYS A 121 -7.32 19.08 1.01
N ASN A 122 -8.22 18.17 1.32
CA ASN A 122 -9.23 18.39 2.35
C ASN A 122 -8.63 18.24 3.75
N ARG A 123 -8.61 19.34 4.52
CA ARG A 123 -8.03 19.40 5.87
C ARG A 123 -8.72 18.44 6.85
N LYS A 124 -10.05 18.25 6.76
CA LYS A 124 -10.80 17.35 7.65
C LYS A 124 -10.44 15.89 7.37
N VAL A 125 -10.28 15.52 6.10
CA VAL A 125 -9.80 14.17 5.71
C VAL A 125 -8.38 13.95 6.23
N LEU A 126 -7.48 14.93 6.08
CA LEU A 126 -6.12 14.85 6.64
C LEU A 126 -6.13 14.69 8.16
N TYR A 127 -6.99 15.43 8.85
CA TYR A 127 -7.16 15.30 10.31
C TYR A 127 -7.57 13.87 10.69
N VAL A 128 -8.60 13.31 10.04
CA VAL A 128 -9.04 11.93 10.29
C VAL A 128 -7.91 10.93 10.06
N LEU A 129 -7.20 11.04 8.93
CA LEU A 129 -6.09 10.15 8.59
C LEU A 129 -4.97 10.21 9.62
N LYS A 130 -4.55 11.41 10.03
CA LYS A 130 -3.50 11.60 11.04
C LYS A 130 -3.91 11.04 12.39
N THR A 131 -5.16 11.26 12.79
CA THR A 131 -5.71 10.73 14.05
C THR A 131 -5.71 9.20 14.06
N LEU A 132 -6.10 8.57 12.93
CA LEU A 132 -6.08 7.11 12.81
C LEU A 132 -4.65 6.56 12.81
N ILE A 133 -3.73 7.15 12.04
CA ILE A 133 -2.33 6.74 12.00
C ILE A 133 -1.68 6.83 13.39
N ALA A 134 -1.97 7.88 14.15
CA ALA A 134 -1.45 8.04 15.51
C ALA A 134 -1.88 6.92 16.49
N THR A 135 -2.99 6.20 16.20
CA THR A 135 -3.41 5.07 17.04
C THR A 135 -2.56 3.81 16.82
N TYR A 136 -1.75 3.75 15.78
CA TYR A 136 -0.93 2.57 15.47
C TYR A 136 0.38 2.52 16.27
N GLY A 137 0.76 3.60 16.95
CA GLY A 137 2.02 3.77 17.68
C GLY A 137 2.95 4.77 16.97
N ASP A 138 4.25 4.70 17.26
CA ASP A 138 5.22 5.68 16.76
C ASP A 138 5.68 5.37 15.32
N VAL A 139 5.62 4.13 14.90
CA VAL A 139 6.05 3.66 13.58
C VAL A 139 5.21 2.48 13.12
N GLY A 140 5.08 2.33 11.82
CA GLY A 140 4.34 1.24 11.21
C GLY A 140 2.86 1.50 11.05
N ILE A 141 2.21 0.64 10.28
CA ILE A 141 0.77 0.63 10.10
C ILE A 141 0.21 -0.70 10.58
N CYS A 142 -1.02 -0.67 11.06
CA CYS A 142 -1.63 -1.78 11.77
C CYS A 142 -2.03 -2.92 10.81
N ILE A 143 -1.48 -4.14 11.01
CA ILE A 143 -2.02 -5.34 10.38
C ILE A 143 -3.37 -5.63 11.01
N GLY A 144 -4.44 -5.61 10.20
CA GLY A 144 -5.82 -5.81 10.65
C GLY A 144 -6.72 -4.59 10.47
N SER A 145 -6.16 -3.36 10.34
CA SER A 145 -6.95 -2.18 9.99
C SER A 145 -7.29 -2.15 8.50
N TYR A 146 -8.51 -1.77 8.18
CA TYR A 146 -8.97 -1.60 6.81
C TYR A 146 -8.24 -0.45 6.11
N LEU A 147 -8.01 0.66 6.80
CA LEU A 147 -7.26 1.79 6.27
C LEU A 147 -5.81 1.42 5.93
N SER A 148 -5.17 0.61 6.77
CA SER A 148 -3.75 0.25 6.59
C SER A 148 -3.45 -0.41 5.23
N GLN A 149 -4.37 -1.22 4.70
CA GLN A 149 -4.19 -1.84 3.39
C GLN A 149 -4.13 -0.82 2.24
N HIS A 150 -4.95 0.23 2.33
CA HIS A 150 -4.95 1.33 1.36
C HIS A 150 -3.70 2.21 1.51
N LEU A 151 -3.32 2.54 2.75
CA LEU A 151 -2.10 3.29 3.03
C LEU A 151 -0.84 2.54 2.59
N ALA A 152 -0.80 1.21 2.76
CA ALA A 152 0.29 0.38 2.28
C ALA A 152 0.45 0.48 0.76
N ASN A 153 -0.63 0.26 -0.01
CA ASN A 153 -0.58 0.41 -1.45
C ASN A 153 -0.19 1.83 -1.90
N TYR A 154 -0.76 2.84 -1.24
CA TYR A 154 -0.42 4.23 -1.50
C TYR A 154 1.06 4.52 -1.26
N TYR A 155 1.62 4.07 -0.13
CA TYR A 155 3.02 4.26 0.20
C TYR A 155 3.95 3.59 -0.80
N LEU A 156 3.63 2.36 -1.24
CA LEU A 156 4.40 1.62 -2.26
C LEU A 156 4.22 2.15 -3.68
N SER A 157 3.18 2.92 -3.96
CA SER A 157 3.00 3.49 -5.31
C SER A 157 4.18 4.36 -5.72
N TYR A 158 4.82 5.02 -4.77
CA TYR A 158 6.03 5.83 -5.04
C TYR A 158 7.23 4.96 -5.46
N ALA A 159 7.43 3.81 -4.82
CA ALA A 159 8.47 2.86 -5.25
C ALA A 159 8.14 2.26 -6.62
N TYR A 160 6.86 1.96 -6.87
CA TYR A 160 6.40 1.44 -8.15
C TYR A 160 6.71 2.41 -9.30
N HIS A 161 6.37 3.68 -9.16
CA HIS A 161 6.64 4.71 -10.17
C HIS A 161 8.11 5.10 -10.23
N TYR A 162 8.82 5.07 -9.09
CA TYR A 162 10.27 5.28 -9.09
C TYR A 162 10.99 4.29 -10.02
N ILE A 163 10.60 3.02 -10.00
CA ILE A 163 11.13 2.01 -10.93
C ILE A 163 10.81 2.39 -12.38
N GLU A 164 9.60 2.86 -12.69
CA GLU A 164 9.22 3.29 -14.04
C GLU A 164 10.07 4.45 -14.55
N ASP A 165 10.33 5.41 -13.68
CA ASP A 165 10.94 6.67 -14.05
C ASP A 165 12.47 6.64 -14.01
N ASN A 166 13.07 5.79 -13.15
CA ASN A 166 14.50 5.85 -12.83
C ASN A 166 15.27 4.57 -13.17
N CYS A 167 14.62 3.40 -13.29
CA CYS A 167 15.32 2.16 -13.61
C CYS A 167 15.48 1.99 -15.12
N PHE A 168 16.36 2.79 -15.70
CA PHE A 168 16.73 2.72 -17.12
C PHE A 168 18.21 3.04 -17.32
N TYR A 169 18.73 2.69 -18.49
CA TYR A 169 20.04 3.11 -18.96
C TYR A 169 19.94 3.64 -20.39
N THR A 170 20.93 4.45 -20.79
CA THR A 170 20.97 4.98 -22.16
C THR A 170 22.00 4.21 -22.99
N ARG A 171 21.59 3.70 -24.16
CA ARG A 171 22.47 3.04 -25.11
C ARG A 171 22.24 3.64 -26.49
N ARG A 172 23.29 4.15 -27.11
CA ARG A 172 23.24 4.83 -28.44
C ARG A 172 22.15 5.90 -28.53
N GLY A 173 22.03 6.74 -27.48
CA GLY A 173 21.04 7.82 -27.39
C GLY A 173 19.60 7.37 -27.11
N LYS A 174 19.32 6.06 -26.96
CA LYS A 174 17.99 5.52 -26.68
C LYS A 174 17.89 5.13 -25.21
N ARG A 175 16.78 5.52 -24.57
CA ARG A 175 16.40 5.04 -23.22
C ARG A 175 15.98 3.57 -23.31
N ILE A 176 16.55 2.72 -22.49
CA ILE A 176 16.24 1.30 -22.36
C ILE A 176 15.89 1.04 -20.90
N ASN A 177 14.70 0.55 -20.65
CA ASN A 177 14.30 0.20 -19.29
C ASN A 177 15.12 -0.99 -18.79
N SER A 178 15.55 -0.93 -17.53
CA SER A 178 16.23 -2.05 -16.86
C SER A 178 15.25 -3.13 -16.41
N ILE A 179 14.00 -2.73 -16.14
CA ILE A 179 12.90 -3.60 -15.73
C ILE A 179 11.84 -3.58 -16.84
N ASP A 180 11.60 -4.74 -17.46
CA ASP A 180 10.62 -4.88 -18.56
C ASP A 180 9.19 -5.05 -18.02
N HIS A 181 9.02 -5.86 -16.97
CA HIS A 181 7.73 -6.02 -16.28
C HIS A 181 7.91 -6.03 -14.77
N LYS A 182 6.91 -5.54 -14.04
CA LYS A 182 6.89 -5.53 -12.58
C LYS A 182 5.49 -5.78 -12.05
N LEU A 183 5.40 -6.47 -10.92
CA LEU A 183 4.15 -6.72 -10.21
C LEU A 183 4.39 -6.61 -8.72
N PHE A 184 3.54 -5.83 -8.03
CA PHE A 184 3.55 -5.66 -6.59
C PHE A 184 2.30 -6.29 -5.99
N TYR A 185 2.48 -7.14 -5.01
CA TYR A 185 1.40 -7.69 -4.21
C TYR A 185 1.69 -7.43 -2.73
N MET A 186 1.38 -6.22 -2.27
CA MET A 186 1.89 -5.63 -1.01
C MET A 186 3.41 -5.64 -0.98
N ASP A 187 4.00 -6.28 0.02
CA ASP A 187 5.43 -6.46 0.24
C ASP A 187 6.12 -7.44 -0.72
N ASP A 188 5.36 -8.32 -1.39
CA ASP A 188 5.89 -9.20 -2.44
C ASP A 188 6.02 -8.42 -3.76
N ILE A 189 7.25 -8.33 -4.27
CA ILE A 189 7.59 -7.65 -5.53
C ILE A 189 8.17 -8.66 -6.51
N ILE A 190 7.68 -8.66 -7.73
CA ILE A 190 8.21 -9.48 -8.81
C ILE A 190 8.66 -8.55 -9.94
N LEU A 191 9.92 -8.65 -10.32
CA LEU A 191 10.54 -7.89 -11.40
C LEU A 191 11.01 -8.85 -12.49
N PHE A 192 10.77 -8.47 -13.73
CA PHE A 192 11.29 -9.18 -14.90
C PHE A 192 12.18 -8.26 -15.72
N SER A 193 13.26 -8.83 -16.26
CA SER A 193 14.22 -8.11 -17.10
C SER A 193 14.77 -8.99 -18.20
N SER A 194 15.08 -8.36 -19.33
CA SER A 194 15.86 -8.97 -20.42
C SER A 194 17.35 -9.08 -20.10
N ASN A 195 17.85 -8.33 -19.11
CA ASN A 195 19.25 -8.29 -18.70
C ASN A 195 19.42 -8.71 -17.25
N LYS A 196 20.55 -9.37 -16.93
CA LYS A 196 20.88 -9.86 -15.59
C LYS A 196 21.44 -8.77 -14.65
N LYS A 197 21.72 -7.58 -15.19
CA LYS A 197 22.35 -6.47 -14.43
C LYS A 197 21.31 -5.53 -13.87
#